data_482d3ff420b458f7a4356952e04362af
#
_entry.id   482d3ff420b458f7a4356952e04362af
#
_cell.length_a   1.000
_cell.length_b   1.000
_cell.length_c   1.000
_cell.angle_alpha   90.00
_cell.angle_beta   90.00
_cell.angle_gamma   90.00
#
_symmetry.space_group_name_H-M   'P 1'
#
loop_
_entity.id
_entity.type
_entity.pdbx_description
1 polymer ?
#
loop_
_entity_poly.entity_id
_entity_poly.type
_entity_poly.pdbx_seq_one_letter_code
_entity_poly.pdbx_strand_id
1 'polypeptide(L)'
;LVIAKVNDYVNVRSIPGEDGEILGKLYDKSVGEFVSEQDGWYEITSGNVTGYVKAEYCVTGDSAVELAKEVGTRIATVNTETLFVRENPTTESSVVGFVPFSDELLVTEELDEWVKVNIEEGDGYVSREFVELSTEFVKAESKAEEEARLAKEAAERRAAQEAAARAMRERQAASSAGASEQTIIPPAVTSGSGSELGQSVVDFACQFVGNPYVYGGTSLTNGADCSGFVMSVYENFGVSLPHSSAADRNVGSAVNGIENAQPGDIICYSGHVAIYAGNGQIVHASTSKTGI
;
A
#
# COMPACT_ATOMS: atom_id res chain seq x y z
N LEU A 1 16.00 0.85 22.76
CA LEU A 1 15.50 0.13 21.58
C LEU A 1 16.38 -1.10 21.32
N VAL A 2 15.77 -2.14 20.79
CA VAL A 2 16.39 -3.34 20.22
C VAL A 2 15.95 -3.41 18.77
N ILE A 3 16.88 -3.41 17.83
CA ILE A 3 16.57 -3.43 16.39
C ILE A 3 17.15 -4.69 15.78
N ALA A 4 16.33 -5.47 15.10
CA ALA A 4 16.79 -6.66 14.39
C ALA A 4 17.71 -6.28 13.22
N LYS A 5 18.83 -6.98 13.10
CA LYS A 5 19.78 -6.84 11.99
C LYS A 5 20.09 -8.22 11.43
N VAL A 6 19.22 -8.66 10.54
CA VAL A 6 19.18 -10.01 9.96
C VAL A 6 18.88 -9.92 8.47
N ASN A 7 18.94 -11.04 7.76
CA ASN A 7 18.58 -11.03 6.33
C ASN A 7 17.06 -11.13 6.10
N ASP A 8 16.31 -11.67 7.06
CA ASP A 8 14.87 -11.88 6.96
C ASP A 8 14.22 -11.57 8.31
N TYR A 9 14.23 -12.50 9.26
CA TYR A 9 13.67 -12.31 10.61
C TYR A 9 14.42 -13.11 11.67
N VAL A 10 14.20 -12.74 12.94
CA VAL A 10 14.53 -13.53 14.12
C VAL A 10 13.24 -13.89 14.87
N ASN A 11 13.18 -15.12 15.39
CA ASN A 11 12.03 -15.55 16.18
C ASN A 11 12.02 -14.87 17.54
N VAL A 12 10.85 -14.38 17.95
CA VAL A 12 10.58 -13.97 19.33
C VAL A 12 10.02 -15.17 20.08
N ARG A 13 10.67 -15.54 21.20
CA ARG A 13 10.39 -16.79 21.92
C ARG A 13 9.87 -16.52 23.33
N SER A 14 9.17 -17.50 23.90
CA SER A 14 8.57 -17.42 25.25
C SER A 14 9.58 -17.49 26.39
N ILE A 15 10.77 -18.03 26.14
CA ILE A 15 11.87 -18.12 27.12
C ILE A 15 13.21 -17.79 26.45
N PRO A 16 14.26 -17.40 27.20
CA PRO A 16 15.59 -17.11 26.66
C PRO A 16 16.34 -18.40 26.26
N GLY A 17 15.88 -19.05 25.18
CA GLY A 17 16.42 -20.31 24.70
C GLY A 17 15.77 -20.77 23.41
N GLU A 18 16.49 -21.62 22.65
CA GLU A 18 16.00 -22.11 21.37
C GLU A 18 14.81 -23.10 21.49
N ASP A 19 14.60 -23.64 22.67
CA ASP A 19 13.47 -24.53 22.97
C ASP A 19 12.17 -23.76 23.31
N GLY A 20 12.24 -22.43 23.43
CA GLY A 20 11.08 -21.57 23.68
C GLY A 20 10.08 -21.61 22.54
N GLU A 21 8.79 -21.59 22.88
CA GLU A 21 7.73 -21.44 21.89
C GLU A 21 7.90 -20.15 21.08
N ILE A 22 7.70 -20.22 19.77
CA ILE A 22 7.72 -19.04 18.90
C ILE A 22 6.43 -18.26 19.07
N LEU A 23 6.53 -17.04 19.56
CA LEU A 23 5.42 -16.11 19.80
C LEU A 23 5.20 -15.19 18.62
N GLY A 24 6.25 -14.93 17.83
CA GLY A 24 6.21 -14.05 16.68
C GLY A 24 7.55 -13.94 15.99
N LYS A 25 7.62 -13.05 15.00
CA LYS A 25 8.80 -12.76 14.19
C LYS A 25 9.16 -11.29 14.27
N LEU A 26 10.43 -10.99 14.52
CA LEU A 26 11.01 -9.66 14.43
C LEU A 26 11.79 -9.61 13.11
N TYR A 27 11.22 -8.98 12.08
CA TYR A 27 11.84 -8.87 10.76
C TYR A 27 13.04 -7.94 10.76
N ASP A 28 13.85 -7.98 9.71
CA ASP A 28 14.97 -7.05 9.56
C ASP A 28 14.51 -5.61 9.74
N LYS A 29 15.28 -4.84 10.50
CA LYS A 29 14.99 -3.43 10.85
C LYS A 29 13.73 -3.21 11.70
N SER A 30 13.01 -4.26 12.09
CA SER A 30 11.92 -4.12 13.05
C SER A 30 12.46 -3.84 14.46
N VAL A 31 11.66 -3.10 15.23
CA VAL A 31 12.08 -2.53 16.51
C VAL A 31 11.26 -3.09 17.66
N GLY A 32 11.96 -3.47 18.75
CA GLY A 32 11.39 -3.78 20.05
C GLY A 32 11.90 -2.83 21.13
N GLU A 33 11.10 -2.66 22.16
CA GLU A 33 11.50 -1.99 23.39
C GLU A 33 12.27 -2.99 24.25
N PHE A 34 13.45 -2.60 24.73
CA PHE A 34 14.28 -3.42 25.61
C PHE A 34 13.64 -3.51 27.00
N VAL A 35 13.48 -4.72 27.50
CA VAL A 35 12.98 -4.99 28.86
C VAL A 35 14.12 -5.49 29.76
N SER A 36 14.77 -6.58 29.37
CA SER A 36 15.85 -7.20 30.14
C SER A 36 16.82 -7.98 29.24
N GLU A 37 17.96 -8.41 29.83
CA GLU A 37 18.94 -9.28 29.18
C GLU A 37 19.23 -10.49 30.08
N GLN A 38 19.19 -11.68 29.48
CA GLN A 38 19.52 -12.92 30.14
C GLN A 38 20.22 -13.90 29.19
N ASP A 39 21.38 -14.41 29.57
CA ASP A 39 22.10 -15.49 28.87
C ASP A 39 22.28 -15.31 27.34
N GLY A 40 22.50 -14.05 26.89
CA GLY A 40 22.65 -13.70 25.47
C GLY A 40 21.32 -13.56 24.72
N TRP A 41 20.23 -13.37 25.47
CA TRP A 41 18.90 -13.06 24.94
C TRP A 41 18.42 -11.71 25.48
N TYR A 42 17.76 -10.94 24.62
CA TYR A 42 17.03 -9.74 25.01
C TYR A 42 15.54 -10.04 25.14
N GLU A 43 14.99 -9.73 26.30
CA GLU A 43 13.54 -9.64 26.45
C GLU A 43 13.09 -8.31 25.86
N ILE A 44 12.11 -8.37 24.95
CA ILE A 44 11.58 -7.20 24.24
C ILE A 44 10.07 -7.18 24.28
N THR A 45 9.50 -5.97 24.13
CA THR A 45 8.11 -5.76 23.73
C THR A 45 8.09 -5.08 22.38
N SER A 46 7.40 -5.66 21.39
CA SER A 46 7.32 -5.14 20.05
C SER A 46 5.91 -5.37 19.49
N GLY A 47 5.12 -4.30 19.34
CA GLY A 47 3.70 -4.41 19.01
C GLY A 47 2.97 -5.24 20.08
N ASN A 48 2.28 -6.28 19.63
CA ASN A 48 1.53 -7.21 20.49
C ASN A 48 2.36 -8.40 21.01
N VAL A 49 3.68 -8.42 20.73
CA VAL A 49 4.56 -9.53 21.10
C VAL A 49 5.50 -9.10 22.23
N THR A 50 5.50 -9.87 23.31
CA THR A 50 6.50 -9.77 24.38
C THR A 50 7.20 -11.12 24.50
N GLY A 51 8.54 -11.12 24.46
CA GLY A 51 9.34 -12.33 24.54
C GLY A 51 10.82 -12.08 24.27
N TYR A 52 11.55 -13.15 24.01
CA TYR A 52 13.00 -13.17 23.93
C TYR A 52 13.50 -13.30 22.50
N VAL A 53 14.46 -12.44 22.13
CA VAL A 53 15.21 -12.51 20.87
C VAL A 53 16.68 -12.73 21.16
N LYS A 54 17.38 -13.47 20.32
CA LYS A 54 18.79 -13.74 20.49
C LYS A 54 19.60 -12.46 20.23
N ALA A 55 20.43 -12.06 21.19
CA ALA A 55 21.14 -10.77 21.18
C ALA A 55 22.06 -10.60 19.98
N GLU A 56 22.68 -11.70 19.47
CA GLU A 56 23.58 -11.67 18.31
C GLU A 56 22.90 -11.20 16.99
N TYR A 57 21.57 -11.27 16.91
CA TYR A 57 20.79 -10.83 15.76
C TYR A 57 20.22 -9.42 15.91
N CYS A 58 20.59 -8.72 16.97
CA CYS A 58 20.04 -7.42 17.30
C CYS A 58 21.13 -6.39 17.59
N VAL A 59 20.82 -5.14 17.39
CA VAL A 59 21.62 -3.99 17.84
C VAL A 59 20.88 -3.23 18.93
N THR A 60 21.65 -2.71 19.90
CA THR A 60 21.17 -1.93 21.04
C THR A 60 22.08 -0.72 21.29
N GLY A 61 21.76 0.12 22.28
CA GLY A 61 22.55 1.28 22.66
C GLY A 61 22.69 2.32 21.54
N ASP A 62 23.84 2.96 21.44
CA ASP A 62 24.09 4.04 20.48
C ASP A 62 23.93 3.58 19.02
N SER A 63 24.33 2.34 18.72
CA SER A 63 24.16 1.76 17.38
C SER A 63 22.68 1.60 16.99
N ALA A 64 21.82 1.27 17.97
CA ALA A 64 20.39 1.21 17.72
C ALA A 64 19.79 2.61 17.55
N VAL A 65 20.28 3.62 18.24
CA VAL A 65 19.84 5.01 18.09
C VAL A 65 20.16 5.52 16.69
N GLU A 66 21.35 5.25 16.18
CA GLU A 66 21.71 5.66 14.82
C GLU A 66 20.89 4.91 13.76
N LEU A 67 20.74 3.59 13.92
CA LEU A 67 19.93 2.79 13.00
C LEU A 67 18.45 3.18 13.04
N ALA A 68 17.92 3.56 14.23
CA ALA A 68 16.54 4.03 14.38
C ALA A 68 16.22 5.27 13.54
N LYS A 69 17.21 6.15 13.32
CA LYS A 69 17.04 7.32 12.42
C LYS A 69 16.86 6.92 10.95
N GLU A 70 17.42 5.78 10.55
CA GLU A 70 17.34 5.29 9.18
C GLU A 70 16.08 4.45 8.93
N VAL A 71 15.63 3.68 9.95
CA VAL A 71 14.53 2.72 9.80
C VAL A 71 13.19 3.25 10.33
N GLY A 72 13.21 4.36 11.06
CA GLY A 72 12.01 5.01 11.58
C GLY A 72 11.31 5.80 10.49
N THR A 73 10.00 5.67 10.42
CA THR A 73 9.14 6.52 9.60
C THR A 73 8.73 7.74 10.41
N ARG A 74 9.10 8.91 9.96
CA ARG A 74 8.75 10.16 10.63
C ARG A 74 7.36 10.60 10.21
N ILE A 75 6.46 10.78 11.18
CA ILE A 75 5.04 11.07 10.96
C ILE A 75 4.70 12.42 11.61
N ALA A 76 3.88 13.20 10.92
CA ALA A 76 3.26 14.40 11.42
C ALA A 76 1.74 14.19 11.51
N THR A 77 1.21 14.10 12.73
CA THR A 77 -0.23 13.97 12.97
C THR A 77 -0.86 15.35 13.09
N VAL A 78 -1.88 15.62 12.30
CA VAL A 78 -2.57 16.92 12.24
C VAL A 78 -3.39 17.15 13.50
N ASN A 79 -3.16 18.28 14.19
CA ASN A 79 -3.83 18.67 15.44
C ASN A 79 -4.81 19.86 15.29
N THR A 80 -5.15 20.24 14.06
CA THR A 80 -6.11 21.31 13.72
C THR A 80 -7.22 20.77 12.82
N GLU A 81 -8.39 21.42 12.77
CA GLU A 81 -9.54 20.96 11.97
C GLU A 81 -9.22 20.83 10.48
N THR A 82 -8.45 21.78 9.94
CA THR A 82 -8.00 21.76 8.54
C THR A 82 -6.62 22.39 8.47
N LEU A 83 -5.65 21.62 8.01
CA LEU A 83 -4.29 22.06 7.81
C LEU A 83 -4.04 22.36 6.33
N PHE A 84 -3.52 23.55 6.04
CA PHE A 84 -3.07 23.93 4.69
C PHE A 84 -1.68 23.38 4.41
N VAL A 85 -1.55 22.64 3.32
CA VAL A 85 -0.25 22.25 2.78
C VAL A 85 0.16 23.29 1.74
N ARG A 86 1.36 23.85 1.86
CA ARG A 86 1.84 24.97 1.07
C ARG A 86 3.03 24.58 0.19
N GLU A 87 3.16 25.24 -0.94
CA GLU A 87 4.27 25.00 -1.88
C GLU A 87 5.65 25.34 -1.28
N ASN A 88 5.72 26.37 -0.43
CA ASN A 88 6.95 26.82 0.24
C ASN A 88 6.69 27.01 1.74
N PRO A 89 7.73 26.95 2.60
CA PRO A 89 7.61 27.08 4.06
C PRO A 89 7.36 28.54 4.49
N THR A 90 6.24 29.08 4.08
CA THR A 90 5.76 30.42 4.44
C THR A 90 4.23 30.51 4.31
N THR A 91 3.61 31.30 5.18
CA THR A 91 2.16 31.55 5.18
C THR A 91 1.65 32.29 3.95
N GLU A 92 2.53 32.96 3.21
CA GLU A 92 2.21 33.70 1.98
C GLU A 92 2.24 32.81 0.73
N SER A 93 2.77 31.59 0.84
CA SER A 93 2.86 30.66 -0.29
C SER A 93 1.51 30.08 -0.70
N SER A 94 1.44 29.70 -1.97
CA SER A 94 0.27 29.00 -2.54
C SER A 94 -0.07 27.75 -1.73
N VAL A 95 -1.35 27.46 -1.59
CA VAL A 95 -1.87 26.23 -0.99
C VAL A 95 -1.94 25.17 -2.07
N VAL A 96 -1.30 24.02 -1.83
CA VAL A 96 -1.29 22.86 -2.73
C VAL A 96 -2.31 21.80 -2.35
N GLY A 97 -2.73 21.79 -1.08
CA GLY A 97 -3.72 20.84 -0.58
C GLY A 97 -4.21 21.17 0.83
N PHE A 98 -5.14 20.35 1.32
CA PHE A 98 -5.73 20.43 2.65
C PHE A 98 -5.70 19.07 3.32
N VAL A 99 -5.43 19.06 4.62
CA VAL A 99 -5.39 17.82 5.41
C VAL A 99 -6.30 17.98 6.62
N PRO A 100 -7.22 17.06 6.87
CA PRO A 100 -8.14 17.12 7.99
C PRO A 100 -7.47 16.77 9.33
N PHE A 101 -8.19 17.05 10.42
CA PHE A 101 -7.77 16.69 11.77
C PHE A 101 -7.46 15.20 11.91
N SER A 102 -6.42 14.92 12.67
CA SER A 102 -5.97 13.55 12.99
C SER A 102 -5.40 12.74 11.82
N ASP A 103 -5.23 13.33 10.64
CA ASP A 103 -4.51 12.68 9.55
C ASP A 103 -3.02 12.62 9.84
N GLU A 104 -2.40 11.54 9.38
CA GLU A 104 -0.99 11.26 9.53
C GLU A 104 -0.26 11.49 8.21
N LEU A 105 0.74 12.34 8.25
CA LEU A 105 1.51 12.75 7.08
C LEU A 105 2.92 12.21 7.17
N LEU A 106 3.42 11.65 6.07
CA LEU A 106 4.83 11.26 5.96
C LEU A 106 5.71 12.50 5.91
N VAL A 107 6.62 12.61 6.88
CA VAL A 107 7.58 13.70 6.95
C VAL A 107 8.82 13.35 6.14
N THR A 108 9.19 14.23 5.22
CA THR A 108 10.39 14.08 4.38
C THR A 108 11.52 15.03 4.78
N GLU A 109 11.21 16.15 5.45
CA GLU A 109 12.20 17.12 5.94
C GLU A 109 11.62 17.91 7.14
N GLU A 110 12.42 18.17 8.15
CA GLU A 110 12.06 19.02 9.29
C GLU A 110 12.85 20.32 9.24
N LEU A 111 12.13 21.45 9.23
CA LEU A 111 12.66 22.79 9.39
C LEU A 111 12.26 23.34 10.77
N ASP A 112 12.77 24.51 11.15
CA ASP A 112 12.52 25.08 12.49
C ASP A 112 11.02 25.29 12.76
N GLU A 113 10.31 25.93 11.83
CA GLU A 113 8.88 26.27 11.97
C GLU A 113 7.97 25.50 11.00
N TRP A 114 8.54 24.73 10.08
CA TRP A 114 7.83 24.01 9.03
C TRP A 114 8.27 22.56 8.93
N VAL A 115 7.37 21.74 8.42
CA VAL A 115 7.66 20.34 8.14
C VAL A 115 7.28 20.06 6.68
N LYS A 116 8.21 19.48 5.94
CA LYS A 116 7.92 19.01 4.59
C LYS A 116 7.25 17.66 4.65
N VAL A 117 6.11 17.57 4.02
CA VAL A 117 5.27 16.37 4.01
C VAL A 117 4.91 15.98 2.59
N ASN A 118 4.58 14.71 2.41
CA ASN A 118 4.05 14.21 1.16
C ASN A 118 2.55 13.96 1.31
N ILE A 119 1.77 14.50 0.36
CA ILE A 119 0.32 14.31 0.23
C ILE A 119 0.00 13.83 -1.18
N GLU A 120 -1.26 13.46 -1.46
CA GLU A 120 -1.64 12.97 -2.78
C GLU A 120 -1.39 13.97 -3.91
N GLU A 121 -1.52 15.26 -3.62
CA GLU A 121 -1.26 16.35 -4.57
C GLU A 121 0.23 16.61 -4.82
N GLY A 122 1.10 16.01 -4.03
CA GLY A 122 2.56 16.12 -4.09
C GLY A 122 3.21 16.55 -2.78
N ASP A 123 4.46 16.93 -2.85
CA ASP A 123 5.20 17.45 -1.70
C ASP A 123 4.77 18.88 -1.36
N GLY A 124 4.71 19.18 -0.07
CA GLY A 124 4.44 20.52 0.42
C GLY A 124 4.88 20.71 1.85
N TYR A 125 4.64 21.90 2.38
CA TYR A 125 5.06 22.30 3.72
C TYR A 125 3.83 22.58 4.60
N VAL A 126 3.87 22.08 5.84
CA VAL A 126 2.90 22.39 6.89
C VAL A 126 3.59 23.09 8.06
N SER A 127 2.87 23.98 8.74
CA SER A 127 3.41 24.64 9.93
C SER A 127 3.53 23.64 11.06
N ARG A 128 4.70 23.61 11.72
CA ARG A 128 5.03 22.70 12.82
C ARG A 128 4.10 22.85 14.02
N GLU A 129 3.52 24.02 14.24
CA GLU A 129 2.59 24.28 15.36
C GLU A 129 1.27 23.52 15.25
N PHE A 130 0.89 23.08 14.03
CA PHE A 130 -0.36 22.37 13.76
C PHE A 130 -0.21 20.87 13.56
N VAL A 131 0.95 20.34 13.92
CA VAL A 131 1.22 18.89 13.84
C VAL A 131 1.94 18.39 15.08
N GLU A 132 1.66 17.16 15.46
CA GLU A 132 2.44 16.40 16.43
C GLU A 132 3.38 15.45 15.69
N LEU A 133 4.69 15.58 15.97
CA LEU A 133 5.70 14.76 15.32
C LEU A 133 6.00 13.50 16.12
N SER A 134 5.87 12.36 15.49
CA SER A 134 6.22 11.05 16.05
C SER A 134 7.16 10.29 15.12
N THR A 135 7.76 9.22 15.63
CA THR A 135 8.53 8.27 14.81
C THR A 135 7.93 6.89 14.99
N GLU A 136 7.46 6.33 13.91
CA GLU A 136 6.94 4.98 13.89
C GLU A 136 7.99 3.99 13.43
N PHE A 137 7.91 2.78 13.97
CA PHE A 137 8.81 1.69 13.65
C PHE A 137 8.01 0.45 13.30
N VAL A 138 8.52 -0.33 12.37
CA VAL A 138 7.99 -1.67 12.11
C VAL A 138 8.16 -2.51 13.37
N LYS A 139 7.09 -3.15 13.81
CA LYS A 139 7.03 -3.99 15.00
C LYS A 139 7.10 -5.47 14.64
N ALA A 140 7.30 -6.32 15.65
CA ALA A 140 7.20 -7.75 15.49
C ALA A 140 5.80 -8.15 15.02
N GLU A 141 5.71 -9.12 14.14
CA GLU A 141 4.47 -9.79 13.75
C GLU A 141 4.24 -10.97 14.71
N SER A 142 3.13 -10.97 15.42
CA SER A 142 2.75 -12.11 16.25
C SER A 142 2.38 -13.32 15.38
N LYS A 143 2.44 -14.50 15.97
CA LYS A 143 2.03 -15.74 15.29
C LYS A 143 0.56 -15.67 14.81
N ALA A 144 -0.30 -15.04 15.59
CA ALA A 144 -1.71 -14.86 15.21
C ALA A 144 -1.89 -13.91 14.03
N GLU A 145 -1.13 -12.81 14.00
CA GLU A 145 -1.11 -11.86 12.87
C GLU A 145 -0.55 -12.51 11.62
N GLU A 146 0.54 -13.27 11.73
CA GLU A 146 1.10 -14.03 10.60
C GLU A 146 0.09 -15.05 10.05
N GLU A 147 -0.56 -15.83 10.92
CA GLU A 147 -1.57 -16.80 10.53
C GLU A 147 -2.76 -16.11 9.84
N ALA A 148 -3.22 -14.97 10.36
CA ALA A 148 -4.31 -14.19 9.77
C ALA A 148 -3.93 -13.64 8.39
N ARG A 149 -2.71 -13.10 8.23
CA ARG A 149 -2.18 -12.62 6.95
C ARG A 149 -2.10 -13.74 5.93
N LEU A 150 -1.48 -14.87 6.30
CA LEU A 150 -1.36 -16.03 5.42
C LEU A 150 -2.73 -16.62 5.03
N ALA A 151 -3.68 -16.66 5.96
CA ALA A 151 -5.04 -17.11 5.67
C ALA A 151 -5.76 -16.17 4.69
N LYS A 152 -5.59 -14.86 4.86
CA LYS A 152 -6.12 -13.85 3.95
C LYS A 152 -5.51 -14.01 2.55
N GLU A 153 -4.19 -14.08 2.44
CA GLU A 153 -3.48 -14.28 1.17
C GLU A 153 -3.90 -15.58 0.46
N ALA A 154 -4.10 -16.67 1.22
CA ALA A 154 -4.57 -17.95 0.67
C ALA A 154 -6.01 -17.87 0.17
N ALA A 155 -6.90 -17.16 0.89
CA ALA A 155 -8.29 -16.97 0.49
C ALA A 155 -8.37 -16.13 -0.81
N GLU A 156 -7.60 -15.09 -0.91
CA GLU A 156 -7.52 -14.22 -2.10
C GLU A 156 -6.97 -14.96 -3.31
N ARG A 157 -5.91 -15.75 -3.12
CA ARG A 157 -5.37 -16.59 -4.20
C ARG A 157 -6.42 -17.58 -4.71
N ARG A 158 -7.22 -18.16 -3.81
CA ARG A 158 -8.33 -19.05 -4.19
C ARG A 158 -9.41 -18.29 -4.94
N ALA A 159 -9.82 -17.14 -4.46
CA ALA A 159 -10.82 -16.29 -5.12
C ALA A 159 -10.37 -15.87 -6.53
N ALA A 160 -9.11 -15.45 -6.68
CA ALA A 160 -8.53 -15.12 -7.97
C ALA A 160 -8.50 -16.34 -8.93
N GLN A 161 -8.14 -17.52 -8.43
CA GLN A 161 -8.13 -18.75 -9.23
C GLN A 161 -9.56 -19.17 -9.65
N GLU A 162 -10.54 -19.06 -8.75
CA GLU A 162 -11.94 -19.35 -9.04
C GLU A 162 -12.52 -18.36 -10.06
N ALA A 163 -12.22 -17.07 -9.93
CA ALA A 163 -12.61 -16.04 -10.89
C ALA A 163 -12.01 -16.29 -12.28
N ALA A 164 -10.73 -16.63 -12.36
CA ALA A 164 -10.06 -16.97 -13.60
C ALA A 164 -10.65 -18.25 -14.23
N ALA A 165 -10.93 -19.27 -13.43
CA ALA A 165 -11.54 -20.51 -13.89
C ALA A 165 -12.98 -20.30 -14.40
N ARG A 166 -13.73 -19.40 -13.73
CA ARG A 166 -15.09 -19.02 -14.16
C ARG A 166 -15.04 -18.29 -15.51
N ALA A 167 -14.16 -17.29 -15.65
CA ALA A 167 -13.97 -16.58 -16.89
C ALA A 167 -13.56 -17.50 -18.05
N MET A 168 -12.70 -18.49 -17.80
CA MET A 168 -12.34 -19.51 -18.79
C MET A 168 -13.52 -20.37 -19.20
N ARG A 169 -14.35 -20.80 -18.25
CA ARG A 169 -15.56 -21.61 -18.54
C ARG A 169 -16.59 -20.81 -19.36
N GLU A 170 -16.78 -19.54 -19.03
CA GLU A 170 -17.67 -18.65 -19.78
C GLU A 170 -17.17 -18.42 -21.21
N ARG A 171 -15.86 -18.22 -21.40
CA ARG A 171 -15.25 -18.13 -22.75
C ARG A 171 -15.40 -19.44 -23.54
N GLN A 172 -15.21 -20.60 -22.92
CA GLN A 172 -15.42 -21.90 -23.58
C GLN A 172 -16.89 -22.15 -23.92
N ALA A 173 -17.80 -21.75 -23.06
CA ALA A 173 -19.25 -21.87 -23.32
C ALA A 173 -19.68 -20.94 -24.47
N ALA A 174 -19.16 -19.71 -24.53
CA ALA A 174 -19.42 -18.78 -25.62
C ALA A 174 -18.85 -19.27 -26.96
N SER A 175 -17.65 -19.87 -26.96
CA SER A 175 -17.05 -20.46 -28.16
C SER A 175 -17.74 -21.73 -28.66
N SER A 176 -18.34 -22.53 -27.77
CA SER A 176 -19.10 -23.73 -28.14
C SER A 176 -20.54 -23.42 -28.63
N ALA A 177 -21.11 -22.29 -28.24
CA ALA A 177 -22.43 -21.83 -28.73
C ALA A 177 -22.38 -21.18 -30.12
N GLY A 178 -21.19 -20.82 -30.61
CA GLY A 178 -20.95 -20.13 -31.88
C GLY A 178 -20.52 -21.02 -33.08
N ALA A 179 -20.56 -22.36 -32.94
CA ALA A 179 -20.18 -23.28 -34.00
C ALA A 179 -21.34 -23.53 -35.00
N SER A 180 -21.66 -22.54 -35.81
CA SER A 180 -22.34 -22.69 -37.08
C SER A 180 -21.65 -21.79 -38.13
N GLU A 181 -20.98 -22.45 -39.06
CA GLU A 181 -20.38 -21.96 -40.29
C GLU A 181 -20.45 -20.47 -40.59
N GLN A 182 -19.29 -19.79 -40.67
CA GLN A 182 -18.99 -18.95 -41.84
C GLN A 182 -17.53 -18.48 -41.88
N THR A 183 -16.89 -18.83 -42.97
CA THR A 183 -15.84 -18.17 -43.77
C THR A 183 -14.88 -17.17 -43.12
N ILE A 184 -13.60 -17.51 -43.18
CA ILE A 184 -12.42 -16.73 -42.82
C ILE A 184 -12.33 -15.43 -43.62
N ILE A 185 -12.51 -14.28 -42.99
CA ILE A 185 -11.91 -13.00 -43.39
C ILE A 185 -11.34 -12.38 -42.12
N PRO A 186 -10.08 -11.88 -42.07
CA PRO A 186 -9.54 -11.26 -40.90
C PRO A 186 -10.26 -9.92 -40.66
N PRO A 187 -10.90 -9.69 -39.51
CA PRO A 187 -11.52 -8.41 -39.26
C PRO A 187 -10.47 -7.39 -38.83
N ALA A 188 -10.52 -6.25 -39.48
CA ALA A 188 -10.02 -5.00 -38.94
C ALA A 188 -10.56 -4.80 -37.52
N VAL A 189 -9.67 -4.33 -36.62
CA VAL A 189 -9.99 -3.94 -35.25
C VAL A 189 -11.16 -2.97 -35.23
N THR A 190 -12.35 -3.44 -34.89
CA THR A 190 -13.51 -2.59 -34.63
C THR A 190 -13.80 -2.56 -33.13
N SER A 191 -13.97 -1.35 -32.63
CA SER A 191 -14.24 -0.86 -31.30
C SER A 191 -15.44 -1.53 -30.58
N GLY A 192 -15.29 -2.74 -30.08
CA GLY A 192 -16.39 -3.44 -29.39
C GLY A 192 -15.93 -4.37 -28.25
N SER A 193 -14.66 -4.76 -28.23
CA SER A 193 -14.14 -5.71 -27.23
C SER A 193 -13.53 -5.01 -25.99
N GLY A 194 -13.42 -3.70 -25.99
CA GLY A 194 -12.84 -2.93 -24.88
C GLY A 194 -13.74 -2.89 -23.63
N SER A 195 -15.06 -2.82 -23.81
CA SER A 195 -15.97 -2.65 -22.67
C SER A 195 -16.13 -3.89 -21.79
N GLU A 196 -16.05 -5.10 -22.34
CA GLU A 196 -16.15 -6.34 -21.54
C GLU A 196 -14.89 -6.59 -20.70
N LEU A 197 -13.71 -6.31 -21.27
CA LEU A 197 -12.45 -6.40 -20.52
C LEU A 197 -12.37 -5.29 -19.46
N GLY A 198 -12.76 -4.07 -19.83
CA GLY A 198 -12.81 -2.95 -18.90
C GLY A 198 -13.73 -3.22 -17.70
N GLN A 199 -14.92 -3.77 -17.94
CA GLN A 199 -15.82 -4.18 -16.86
C GLN A 199 -15.18 -5.27 -15.97
N SER A 200 -14.46 -6.22 -16.55
CA SER A 200 -13.75 -7.26 -15.79
C SER A 200 -12.65 -6.69 -14.91
N VAL A 201 -11.95 -5.64 -15.38
CA VAL A 201 -10.97 -4.88 -14.60
C VAL A 201 -11.64 -4.22 -13.40
N VAL A 202 -12.77 -3.55 -13.59
CA VAL A 202 -13.55 -2.90 -12.53
C VAL A 202 -14.05 -3.93 -11.51
N ASP A 203 -14.66 -5.02 -11.97
CA ASP A 203 -15.21 -6.07 -11.12
C ASP A 203 -14.10 -6.71 -10.25
N PHE A 204 -12.90 -6.85 -10.81
CA PHE A 204 -11.73 -7.30 -10.08
C PHE A 204 -11.26 -6.26 -9.07
N ALA A 205 -11.12 -5.00 -9.47
CA ALA A 205 -10.70 -3.90 -8.62
C ALA A 205 -11.63 -3.71 -7.40
N CYS A 206 -12.95 -3.81 -7.60
CA CYS A 206 -13.94 -3.67 -6.54
C CYS A 206 -13.84 -4.73 -5.42
N GLN A 207 -13.20 -5.87 -5.66
CA GLN A 207 -13.00 -6.91 -4.65
C GLN A 207 -12.07 -6.47 -3.52
N PHE A 208 -11.26 -5.45 -3.75
CA PHE A 208 -10.26 -4.95 -2.82
C PHE A 208 -10.70 -3.71 -2.03
N VAL A 209 -11.90 -3.22 -2.29
CA VAL A 209 -12.49 -2.10 -1.54
C VAL A 209 -12.57 -2.45 -0.04
N GLY A 210 -12.04 -1.56 0.80
CA GLY A 210 -11.92 -1.78 2.25
C GLY A 210 -10.55 -2.30 2.69
N ASN A 211 -9.62 -2.61 1.78
CA ASN A 211 -8.24 -2.94 2.11
C ASN A 211 -7.43 -1.66 2.40
N PRO A 212 -6.33 -1.77 3.17
CA PRO A 212 -5.59 -0.59 3.61
C PRO A 212 -4.87 0.12 2.46
N TYR A 213 -4.75 1.44 2.59
CA TYR A 213 -3.80 2.23 1.83
C TYR A 213 -2.42 2.16 2.48
N VAL A 214 -1.38 1.93 1.68
CA VAL A 214 0.03 2.03 2.11
C VAL A 214 0.81 2.77 1.05
N TYR A 215 1.41 3.90 1.40
CA TYR A 215 2.25 4.68 0.49
C TYR A 215 3.43 3.84 -0.04
N GLY A 216 3.64 3.83 -1.35
CA GLY A 216 4.63 2.98 -2.01
C GLY A 216 4.26 1.49 -2.04
N GLY A 217 3.09 1.12 -1.52
CA GLY A 217 2.62 -0.26 -1.51
C GLY A 217 2.02 -0.68 -2.85
N THR A 218 2.11 -2.00 -3.13
CA THR A 218 1.57 -2.63 -4.34
C THR A 218 0.68 -3.82 -4.04
N SER A 219 0.50 -4.15 -2.78
CA SER A 219 -0.32 -5.29 -2.38
C SER A 219 -1.79 -4.90 -2.36
N LEU A 220 -2.59 -5.52 -3.22
CA LEU A 220 -4.04 -5.29 -3.29
C LEU A 220 -4.76 -5.57 -1.95
N THR A 221 -4.10 -6.23 -1.01
CA THR A 221 -4.70 -6.76 0.21
C THR A 221 -4.02 -6.26 1.49
N ASN A 222 -2.68 -6.10 1.44
CA ASN A 222 -1.91 -5.67 2.60
C ASN A 222 -1.57 -4.17 2.56
N GLY A 223 -1.94 -3.51 1.48
CA GLY A 223 -1.82 -2.09 1.27
C GLY A 223 -1.18 -1.72 -0.06
N ALA A 224 -1.86 -0.86 -0.77
CA ALA A 224 -1.38 -0.25 -2.02
C ALA A 224 -1.59 1.25 -1.95
N ASP A 225 -0.72 2.01 -2.63
CA ASP A 225 -1.02 3.39 -2.98
C ASP A 225 -1.84 3.47 -4.28
N CYS A 226 -2.21 4.65 -4.72
CA CYS A 226 -3.08 4.83 -5.87
C CYS A 226 -2.52 4.19 -7.14
N SER A 227 -1.26 4.41 -7.47
CA SER A 227 -0.60 3.84 -8.65
C SER A 227 -0.23 2.36 -8.48
N GLY A 228 0.14 1.95 -7.27
CA GLY A 228 0.38 0.54 -6.94
C GLY A 228 -0.88 -0.30 -7.04
N PHE A 229 -2.03 0.24 -6.63
CA PHE A 229 -3.33 -0.39 -6.82
C PHE A 229 -3.66 -0.59 -8.30
N VAL A 230 -3.60 0.49 -9.10
CA VAL A 230 -3.88 0.44 -10.54
C VAL A 230 -2.92 -0.53 -11.23
N MET A 231 -1.62 -0.44 -10.97
CA MET A 231 -0.60 -1.34 -11.52
C MET A 231 -0.92 -2.80 -11.21
N SER A 232 -1.19 -3.13 -9.94
CA SER A 232 -1.43 -4.51 -9.51
C SER A 232 -2.75 -5.09 -10.02
N VAL A 233 -3.79 -4.26 -10.18
CA VAL A 233 -5.03 -4.67 -10.84
C VAL A 233 -4.77 -5.03 -12.30
N TYR A 234 -4.10 -4.17 -13.05
CA TYR A 234 -3.85 -4.40 -14.48
C TYR A 234 -2.87 -5.54 -14.75
N GLU A 235 -1.92 -5.80 -13.85
CA GLU A 235 -1.01 -6.94 -13.95
C GLU A 235 -1.76 -8.28 -13.98
N ASN A 236 -2.89 -8.41 -13.27
CA ASN A 236 -3.76 -9.59 -13.33
C ASN A 236 -4.42 -9.80 -14.69
N PHE A 237 -4.47 -8.77 -15.52
CA PHE A 237 -4.97 -8.83 -16.90
C PHE A 237 -3.83 -8.89 -17.94
N GLY A 238 -2.57 -9.07 -17.48
CA GLY A 238 -1.41 -9.16 -18.34
C GLY A 238 -0.93 -7.82 -18.91
N VAL A 239 -1.37 -6.70 -18.32
CA VAL A 239 -0.94 -5.35 -18.67
C VAL A 239 0.01 -4.85 -17.61
N SER A 240 1.26 -4.54 -18.01
CA SER A 240 2.26 -3.97 -17.13
C SER A 240 2.19 -2.45 -17.16
N LEU A 241 1.97 -1.84 -16.00
CA LEU A 241 1.92 -0.39 -15.81
C LEU A 241 3.07 0.07 -14.90
N PRO A 242 3.50 1.33 -14.98
CA PRO A 242 4.48 1.89 -14.07
C PRO A 242 3.86 2.09 -12.67
N HIS A 243 4.67 1.97 -11.62
CA HIS A 243 4.27 2.36 -10.27
C HIS A 243 4.50 3.87 -10.10
N SER A 244 3.72 4.67 -10.80
CA SER A 244 3.82 6.14 -10.76
C SER A 244 2.60 6.80 -11.39
N SER A 245 1.82 7.52 -10.60
CA SER A 245 0.65 8.27 -11.06
C SER A 245 0.99 9.31 -12.16
N ALA A 246 2.19 9.86 -12.12
CA ALA A 246 2.67 10.78 -13.17
C ALA A 246 2.97 10.07 -14.48
N ALA A 247 3.52 8.84 -14.42
CA ALA A 247 3.84 8.04 -15.61
C ALA A 247 2.58 7.41 -16.22
N ASP A 248 1.59 7.09 -15.41
CA ASP A 248 0.31 6.53 -15.86
C ASP A 248 -0.44 7.46 -16.84
N ARG A 249 -0.18 8.78 -16.79
CA ARG A 249 -0.70 9.74 -17.77
C ARG A 249 -0.27 9.49 -19.21
N ASN A 250 0.79 8.74 -19.39
CA ASN A 250 1.40 8.47 -20.70
C ASN A 250 1.18 7.03 -21.17
N VAL A 251 0.38 6.23 -20.45
CA VAL A 251 0.04 4.86 -20.86
C VAL A 251 -1.24 4.83 -21.67
N GLY A 252 -1.34 3.86 -22.58
CA GLY A 252 -2.55 3.65 -23.40
C GLY A 252 -2.84 4.78 -24.38
N SER A 253 -4.11 5.00 -24.65
CA SER A 253 -4.62 6.04 -25.55
C SER A 253 -5.44 7.06 -24.77
N ALA A 254 -5.15 8.33 -24.97
CA ALA A 254 -5.88 9.40 -24.29
C ALA A 254 -7.37 9.42 -24.69
N VAL A 255 -8.24 9.48 -23.69
CA VAL A 255 -9.69 9.66 -23.85
C VAL A 255 -10.03 11.13 -23.59
N ASN A 256 -10.73 11.76 -24.51
CA ASN A 256 -11.10 13.17 -24.39
C ASN A 256 -12.43 13.31 -23.63
N GLY A 257 -12.33 13.78 -22.37
CA GLY A 257 -13.49 14.04 -21.51
C GLY A 257 -14.01 12.78 -20.81
N ILE A 258 -14.50 12.99 -19.59
CA ILE A 258 -15.03 11.90 -18.75
C ILE A 258 -16.31 11.25 -19.35
N GLU A 259 -17.01 12.00 -20.18
CA GLU A 259 -18.20 11.54 -20.89
C GLU A 259 -17.92 10.43 -21.91
N ASN A 260 -16.67 10.31 -22.34
CA ASN A 260 -16.22 9.28 -23.28
C ASN A 260 -15.48 8.12 -22.57
N ALA A 261 -15.23 8.26 -21.27
CA ALA A 261 -14.55 7.23 -20.49
C ALA A 261 -15.42 5.97 -20.35
N GLN A 262 -14.79 4.82 -20.46
CA GLN A 262 -15.41 3.51 -20.30
C GLN A 262 -14.93 2.82 -19.03
N PRO A 263 -15.74 1.92 -18.44
CA PRO A 263 -15.27 1.11 -17.32
C PRO A 263 -13.91 0.46 -17.62
N GLY A 264 -12.98 0.56 -16.67
CA GLY A 264 -11.60 0.11 -16.83
C GLY A 264 -10.65 1.19 -17.32
N ASP A 265 -11.09 2.35 -17.79
CA ASP A 265 -10.18 3.44 -18.13
C ASP A 265 -9.46 3.98 -16.88
N ILE A 266 -8.21 4.42 -17.05
CA ILE A 266 -7.42 5.04 -15.97
C ILE A 266 -7.73 6.54 -15.95
N ILE A 267 -8.25 7.01 -14.81
CA ILE A 267 -8.47 8.44 -14.56
C ILE A 267 -7.24 9.00 -13.85
N CYS A 268 -6.61 9.99 -14.47
CA CYS A 268 -5.41 10.63 -13.96
C CYS A 268 -5.72 12.02 -13.41
N TYR A 269 -5.53 12.20 -12.10
CA TYR A 269 -5.56 13.49 -11.40
C TYR A 269 -4.15 14.04 -11.20
N SER A 270 -4.02 15.23 -10.67
CA SER A 270 -2.72 15.73 -10.24
C SER A 270 -2.26 14.94 -9.01
N GLY A 271 -1.20 14.14 -9.17
CA GLY A 271 -0.64 13.31 -8.10
C GLY A 271 -1.39 12.01 -7.79
N HIS A 272 -2.50 11.71 -8.47
CA HIS A 272 -3.34 10.56 -8.14
C HIS A 272 -3.87 9.84 -9.40
N VAL A 273 -4.18 8.54 -9.27
CA VAL A 273 -4.82 7.75 -10.33
C VAL A 273 -5.92 6.86 -9.76
N ALA A 274 -6.90 6.55 -10.60
CA ALA A 274 -8.04 5.69 -10.27
C ALA A 274 -8.46 4.86 -11.48
N ILE A 275 -9.24 3.82 -11.26
CA ILE A 275 -9.90 3.04 -12.31
C ILE A 275 -11.34 3.52 -12.43
N TYR A 276 -11.75 3.93 -13.63
CA TYR A 276 -13.13 4.35 -13.86
C TYR A 276 -14.08 3.15 -13.82
N ALA A 277 -15.06 3.22 -12.95
CA ALA A 277 -16.06 2.15 -12.78
C ALA A 277 -17.34 2.35 -13.60
N GLY A 278 -17.44 3.49 -14.29
CA GLY A 278 -18.67 3.87 -14.99
C GLY A 278 -19.58 4.74 -14.13
N ASN A 279 -20.53 5.43 -14.78
CA ASN A 279 -21.54 6.26 -14.12
C ASN A 279 -20.98 7.35 -13.18
N GLY A 280 -19.78 7.87 -13.48
CA GLY A 280 -19.11 8.87 -12.67
C GLY A 280 -18.45 8.33 -11.39
N GLN A 281 -18.33 7.01 -11.26
CA GLN A 281 -17.70 6.35 -10.13
C GLN A 281 -16.29 5.89 -10.48
N ILE A 282 -15.42 5.84 -9.46
CA ILE A 282 -14.05 5.34 -9.56
C ILE A 282 -13.77 4.33 -8.46
N VAL A 283 -12.78 3.45 -8.68
CA VAL A 283 -12.17 2.61 -7.65
C VAL A 283 -10.71 3.00 -7.54
N HIS A 284 -10.26 3.32 -6.34
CA HIS A 284 -8.90 3.78 -6.09
C HIS A 284 -8.44 3.47 -4.67
N ALA A 285 -7.13 3.37 -4.46
CA ALA A 285 -6.54 3.46 -3.14
C ALA A 285 -6.42 4.94 -2.77
N SER A 286 -7.19 5.40 -1.80
CA SER A 286 -7.37 6.82 -1.50
C SER A 286 -6.41 7.33 -0.43
N THR A 287 -6.64 6.99 0.83
CA THR A 287 -5.81 7.45 1.95
C THR A 287 -5.61 6.33 2.97
N SER A 288 -4.65 6.49 3.89
CA SER A 288 -4.44 5.56 5.02
C SER A 288 -5.70 5.36 5.88
N LYS A 289 -6.62 6.32 5.85
CA LYS A 289 -7.86 6.32 6.64
C LYS A 289 -9.03 5.64 5.93
N THR A 290 -9.09 5.76 4.62
CA THR A 290 -10.19 5.24 3.80
C THR A 290 -9.83 3.96 3.07
N GLY A 291 -8.55 3.71 2.82
CA GLY A 291 -8.09 2.53 2.09
C GLY A 291 -8.41 2.60 0.59
N ILE A 292 -8.66 1.40 0.05
CA ILE A 292 -9.11 1.20 -1.34
C ILE A 292 -10.60 1.36 -1.42
#